data_e937cefb9b7311e8961c1da58f0406af
#
_entry.id   e937cefb9b7311e8961c1da58f0406af
#
_cell.length_a   1.000
_cell.length_b   1.000
_cell.length_c   1.000
_cell.angle_alpha   90.00
_cell.angle_beta   90.00
_cell.angle_gamma   90.00
#
_symmetry.space_group_name_H-M   'P 1'
#
loop_
_entity.id
_entity.type
_entity.pdbx_description
1 polymer ?
#
loop_
_entity_poly.entity_id
_entity_poly.type
_entity_poly.pdbx_seq_one_letter_code
_entity_poly.pdbx_strand_id
1 'polypeptide(L)'
;MPLTTVAEGRVFDWSHAVGRGAARGTGFNYIQTMCLGKGGVVYTTNRGNENNFGMHVNKVKLGGPGEEELLADFFEYGEGEGNSTWPMGVAVDNQDHVYVSDEWTNTISVFDSSGKFLRKWGTTGSGDGEFLRPAGLAVEKNGNVIVVDSGNNRLQVFTPDGKFVAKCGRAGNGDGEFNQPWGITLDKDGNVYVADWKNHRIQKLSPEGKFLMKIGEYGAIEEPEDAYAVTYLGPYIAAASEKAGNPSPSRLNHPTDVAVDTDGDIYVADWGNHRVCVFDSEGKPITSLIGDAHVLSKWGQQSIDANPDMMKARRRVKSLEPQWRFCFPTAVDFDPESDSVIVADSQRNRLQIYKKVRDYSDFQANL
;
A
#
# COMPACT_ATOMS: atom_id res chain seq x y z
N MET A 1 0.91 -12.72 23.74
CA MET A 1 0.41 -11.36 23.99
C MET A 1 0.39 -10.67 22.66
N PRO A 2 -0.60 -9.85 22.33
CA PRO A 2 -0.53 -9.02 21.15
C PRO A 2 0.71 -8.12 21.27
N LEU A 3 1.40 -7.89 20.15
CA LEU A 3 2.49 -6.92 20.11
C LEU A 3 1.85 -5.55 19.97
N THR A 4 2.06 -4.71 20.98
CA THR A 4 1.45 -3.39 21.10
C THR A 4 2.52 -2.32 20.93
N THR A 5 2.27 -1.38 20.02
CA THR A 5 3.07 -0.16 19.88
C THR A 5 2.34 1.00 20.54
N VAL A 6 2.98 1.67 21.50
CA VAL A 6 2.44 2.84 22.20
C VAL A 6 3.34 4.04 21.95
N ALA A 7 2.80 5.12 21.44
CA ALA A 7 3.54 6.35 21.21
C ALA A 7 2.61 7.58 21.20
N GLU A 8 2.95 8.62 21.95
CA GLU A 8 2.25 9.91 21.99
C GLU A 8 0.72 9.81 22.08
N GLY A 9 0.21 8.91 22.95
CA GLY A 9 -1.22 8.69 23.15
C GLY A 9 -1.90 7.87 22.05
N ARG A 10 -1.16 7.28 21.13
CA ARG A 10 -1.65 6.32 20.13
C ARG A 10 -1.22 4.92 20.52
N VAL A 11 -2.11 3.97 20.32
CA VAL A 11 -1.87 2.56 20.60
C VAL A 11 -2.26 1.74 19.38
N PHE A 12 -1.34 0.90 18.94
CA PHE A 12 -1.53 0.00 17.80
C PHE A 12 -1.27 -1.43 18.26
N ASP A 13 -2.32 -2.24 18.27
CA ASP A 13 -2.23 -3.67 18.57
C ASP A 13 -2.14 -4.45 17.25
N TRP A 14 -1.06 -5.20 17.06
CA TRP A 14 -1.03 -6.14 15.95
C TRP A 14 -2.14 -7.19 16.13
N SER A 15 -3.00 -7.31 15.13
CA SER A 15 -4.16 -8.20 15.16
C SER A 15 -3.82 -9.54 14.51
N HIS A 16 -3.59 -9.53 13.20
CA HIS A 16 -3.33 -10.73 12.43
C HIS A 16 -2.71 -10.41 11.06
N ALA A 17 -2.33 -11.47 10.34
CA ALA A 17 -1.93 -11.37 8.95
C ALA A 17 -2.95 -12.11 8.06
N VAL A 18 -3.10 -11.62 6.83
CA VAL A 18 -3.90 -12.23 5.77
C VAL A 18 -3.01 -12.51 4.57
N GLY A 19 -3.14 -13.68 3.96
CA GLY A 19 -2.45 -14.00 2.72
C GLY A 19 -1.28 -14.97 2.86
N ARG A 20 -0.77 -15.33 1.71
CA ARG A 20 0.42 -16.17 1.46
C ARG A 20 0.92 -15.91 0.05
N GLY A 21 2.10 -16.39 -0.32
CA GLY A 21 2.53 -16.38 -1.71
C GLY A 21 1.70 -17.34 -2.56
N ALA A 22 1.02 -16.82 -3.58
CA ALA A 22 0.28 -17.59 -4.56
C ALA A 22 0.16 -16.81 -5.86
N ALA A 23 0.38 -17.48 -7.00
CA ALA A 23 0.25 -16.85 -8.30
C ALA A 23 -1.22 -16.52 -8.65
N ARG A 24 -2.16 -17.23 -8.07
CA ARG A 24 -3.61 -17.08 -8.22
C ARG A 24 -4.35 -17.67 -7.01
N GLY A 25 -5.60 -17.29 -6.86
CA GLY A 25 -6.49 -17.85 -5.84
C GLY A 25 -6.21 -17.27 -4.45
N THR A 26 -6.20 -18.14 -3.43
CA THR A 26 -6.03 -17.71 -2.02
C THR A 26 -4.60 -17.33 -1.70
N GLY A 27 -4.25 -16.07 -1.94
CA GLY A 27 -2.93 -15.50 -1.68
C GLY A 27 -2.62 -14.31 -2.55
N PHE A 28 -1.41 -13.81 -2.47
CA PHE A 28 -0.93 -12.63 -3.19
C PHE A 28 0.38 -12.93 -3.91
N ASN A 29 0.70 -12.09 -4.90
CA ASN A 29 1.93 -12.22 -5.67
C ASN A 29 2.52 -10.83 -5.97
N TYR A 30 3.36 -10.33 -5.08
CA TYR A 30 3.95 -8.99 -5.13
C TYR A 30 2.88 -7.89 -5.21
N ILE A 31 2.16 -7.68 -4.11
CA ILE A 31 1.15 -6.62 -3.99
C ILE A 31 1.80 -5.27 -4.35
N GLN A 32 1.17 -4.52 -5.26
CA GLN A 32 1.62 -3.18 -5.63
C GLN A 32 0.88 -2.10 -4.85
N THR A 33 -0.45 -2.15 -4.91
CA THR A 33 -1.31 -1.26 -4.13
C THR A 33 -2.52 -2.01 -3.59
N MET A 34 -3.26 -1.35 -2.73
CA MET A 34 -4.55 -1.83 -2.26
C MET A 34 -5.50 -0.65 -2.06
N CYS A 35 -6.78 -0.93 -2.03
CA CYS A 35 -7.80 0.00 -1.57
C CYS A 35 -8.89 -0.73 -0.80
N LEU A 36 -9.56 -0.01 0.08
CA LEU A 36 -10.70 -0.50 0.83
C LEU A 36 -11.99 -0.43 0.01
N GLY A 37 -12.75 -1.52 0.06
CA GLY A 37 -14.15 -1.56 -0.30
C GLY A 37 -15.02 -1.55 0.96
N LYS A 38 -16.33 -1.71 0.82
CA LYS A 38 -17.28 -1.74 1.93
C LYS A 38 -17.21 -3.04 2.72
N GLY A 39 -17.48 -2.98 4.03
CA GLY A 39 -17.66 -4.15 4.89
C GLY A 39 -16.38 -4.97 5.11
N GLY A 40 -15.22 -4.33 5.26
CA GLY A 40 -13.94 -5.00 5.50
C GLY A 40 -13.38 -5.75 4.28
N VAL A 41 -13.79 -5.34 3.09
CA VAL A 41 -13.25 -5.85 1.82
C VAL A 41 -12.04 -5.02 1.41
N VAL A 42 -11.00 -5.70 0.91
CA VAL A 42 -9.80 -5.08 0.32
C VAL A 42 -9.64 -5.58 -1.12
N TYR A 43 -9.32 -4.66 -2.01
CA TYR A 43 -8.85 -4.98 -3.35
C TYR A 43 -7.35 -4.77 -3.42
N THR A 44 -6.62 -5.72 -3.99
CA THR A 44 -5.16 -5.62 -4.16
C THR A 44 -4.78 -5.86 -5.61
N THR A 45 -3.89 -5.05 -6.14
CA THR A 45 -3.20 -5.35 -7.40
C THR A 45 -1.98 -6.19 -7.13
N ASN A 46 -1.79 -7.23 -7.93
CA ASN A 46 -0.67 -8.16 -7.86
C ASN A 46 0.10 -8.11 -9.19
N ARG A 47 1.41 -7.92 -9.12
CA ARG A 47 2.25 -7.73 -10.32
C ARG A 47 2.80 -9.04 -10.90
N GLY A 48 2.74 -10.12 -10.14
CA GLY A 48 3.34 -11.37 -10.55
C GLY A 48 4.87 -11.38 -10.49
N ASN A 49 5.47 -12.40 -11.10
CA ASN A 49 6.90 -12.55 -11.20
C ASN A 49 7.41 -12.20 -12.62
N GLU A 50 8.74 -12.24 -12.81
CA GLU A 50 9.41 -11.92 -14.08
C GLU A 50 8.92 -12.73 -15.30
N ASN A 51 8.22 -13.85 -15.07
CA ASN A 51 7.66 -14.68 -16.13
C ASN A 51 6.18 -14.38 -16.45
N ASN A 52 5.66 -13.22 -16.00
CA ASN A 52 4.28 -12.77 -16.23
C ASN A 52 3.19 -13.69 -15.65
N PHE A 53 3.52 -14.46 -14.61
CA PHE A 53 2.54 -15.28 -13.89
C PHE A 53 2.04 -14.55 -12.64
N GLY A 54 0.73 -14.59 -12.44
CA GLY A 54 0.11 -14.11 -11.20
C GLY A 54 -0.18 -12.60 -11.18
N MET A 55 -0.34 -11.96 -12.33
CA MET A 55 -0.92 -10.62 -12.43
C MET A 55 -2.42 -10.73 -12.30
N HIS A 56 -2.99 -10.11 -11.28
CA HIS A 56 -4.43 -10.15 -11.02
C HIS A 56 -4.83 -9.09 -9.99
N VAL A 57 -6.13 -8.87 -9.87
CA VAL A 57 -6.73 -8.18 -8.73
C VAL A 57 -7.41 -9.22 -7.85
N ASN A 58 -7.05 -9.23 -6.56
CA ASN A 58 -7.82 -9.95 -5.57
C ASN A 58 -8.84 -9.03 -4.92
N LYS A 59 -10.04 -9.57 -4.69
CA LYS A 59 -11.04 -9.04 -3.78
C LYS A 59 -11.11 -9.96 -2.58
N VAL A 60 -10.68 -9.48 -1.43
CA VAL A 60 -10.55 -10.28 -0.21
C VAL A 60 -11.36 -9.63 0.91
N LYS A 61 -12.15 -10.42 1.63
CA LYS A 61 -12.71 -10.02 2.91
C LYS A 61 -11.70 -10.36 4.00
N LEU A 62 -11.33 -9.37 4.80
CA LEU A 62 -10.30 -9.54 5.81
C LEU A 62 -10.79 -10.38 6.99
N GLY A 63 -11.96 -10.04 7.55
CA GLY A 63 -12.49 -10.69 8.75
C GLY A 63 -11.61 -10.51 9.99
N GLY A 64 -11.82 -11.36 10.98
CA GLY A 64 -10.93 -11.53 12.12
C GLY A 64 -9.80 -12.53 11.85
N PRO A 65 -8.95 -12.83 12.87
CA PRO A 65 -7.86 -13.79 12.72
C PRO A 65 -8.36 -15.16 12.22
N GLY A 66 -7.91 -15.57 11.03
CA GLY A 66 -8.29 -16.85 10.41
C GLY A 66 -9.66 -16.85 9.71
N GLU A 67 -10.26 -15.69 9.50
CA GLU A 67 -11.58 -15.55 8.85
C GLU A 67 -11.48 -14.99 7.43
N GLU A 68 -10.26 -14.75 6.93
CA GLU A 68 -10.06 -14.22 5.60
C GLU A 68 -10.72 -15.09 4.52
N GLU A 69 -11.35 -14.44 3.52
CA GLU A 69 -12.04 -15.07 2.42
C GLU A 69 -11.70 -14.40 1.08
N LEU A 70 -11.35 -15.20 0.08
CA LEU A 70 -11.21 -14.72 -1.30
C LEU A 70 -12.61 -14.63 -1.92
N LEU A 71 -13.04 -13.42 -2.25
CA LEU A 71 -14.35 -13.18 -2.87
C LEU A 71 -14.30 -13.18 -4.39
N ALA A 72 -13.20 -12.67 -4.98
CA ALA A 72 -12.98 -12.67 -6.42
C ALA A 72 -11.48 -12.59 -6.74
N ASP A 73 -11.13 -13.10 -7.92
CA ASP A 73 -9.80 -13.03 -8.51
C ASP A 73 -9.99 -12.81 -10.01
N PHE A 74 -9.65 -11.64 -10.51
CA PHE A 74 -10.02 -11.23 -11.86
C PHE A 74 -8.88 -10.56 -12.61
N PHE A 75 -9.07 -10.45 -13.89
CA PHE A 75 -8.24 -10.21 -15.05
C PHE A 75 -7.05 -11.18 -15.25
N GLU A 76 -6.54 -11.18 -16.47
CA GLU A 76 -5.40 -11.97 -16.90
C GLU A 76 -4.34 -11.09 -17.55
N TYR A 77 -3.16 -11.66 -17.76
CA TYR A 77 -2.09 -10.99 -18.49
C TYR A 77 -2.50 -10.70 -19.93
N GLY A 78 -2.26 -9.47 -20.38
CA GLY A 78 -2.47 -9.05 -21.76
C GLY A 78 -2.90 -7.61 -21.90
N GLU A 79 -3.06 -7.17 -23.16
CA GLU A 79 -3.45 -5.80 -23.52
C GLU A 79 -4.93 -5.67 -23.92
N GLY A 80 -5.65 -6.82 -24.03
CA GLY A 80 -7.05 -6.88 -24.41
C GLY A 80 -8.00 -6.25 -23.38
N GLU A 81 -9.28 -6.22 -23.74
CA GLU A 81 -10.35 -5.78 -22.83
C GLU A 81 -10.38 -6.69 -21.60
N GLY A 82 -10.40 -6.08 -20.42
CA GLY A 82 -10.41 -6.81 -19.16
C GLY A 82 -9.08 -7.45 -18.75
N ASN A 83 -8.01 -7.26 -19.54
CA ASN A 83 -6.66 -7.73 -19.23
C ASN A 83 -5.76 -6.59 -18.77
N SER A 84 -4.66 -6.94 -18.11
CA SER A 84 -3.62 -6.02 -17.67
C SER A 84 -2.23 -6.63 -17.88
N THR A 85 -1.26 -5.78 -18.15
CA THR A 85 0.14 -6.20 -18.31
C THR A 85 0.94 -5.90 -17.05
N TRP A 86 0.80 -4.69 -16.50
CA TRP A 86 1.44 -4.28 -15.26
C TRP A 86 0.48 -3.47 -14.40
N PRO A 87 -0.44 -4.15 -13.68
CA PRO A 87 -1.37 -3.46 -12.78
C PRO A 87 -0.63 -2.75 -11.66
N MET A 88 -0.98 -1.49 -11.44
CA MET A 88 -0.38 -0.65 -10.41
C MET A 88 -1.44 -0.22 -9.38
N GLY A 89 -2.13 0.87 -9.61
CA GLY A 89 -3.11 1.43 -8.71
C GLY A 89 -4.44 0.69 -8.75
N VAL A 90 -5.15 0.68 -7.64
CA VAL A 90 -6.54 0.26 -7.56
C VAL A 90 -7.34 1.24 -6.71
N ALA A 91 -8.55 1.56 -7.14
CA ALA A 91 -9.51 2.36 -6.37
C ALA A 91 -10.93 1.86 -6.62
N VAL A 92 -11.84 2.14 -5.68
CA VAL A 92 -13.24 1.72 -5.75
C VAL A 92 -14.14 2.93 -5.53
N ASP A 93 -15.18 3.08 -6.35
CA ASP A 93 -16.17 4.14 -6.19
C ASP A 93 -17.36 3.71 -5.31
N ASN A 94 -18.25 4.65 -5.04
CA ASN A 94 -19.44 4.41 -4.23
C ASN A 94 -20.45 3.42 -4.85
N GLN A 95 -20.30 3.11 -6.15
CA GLN A 95 -21.13 2.14 -6.89
C GLN A 95 -20.43 0.77 -6.97
N ASP A 96 -19.30 0.61 -6.25
CA ASP A 96 -18.45 -0.58 -6.23
C ASP A 96 -17.80 -0.89 -7.60
N HIS A 97 -17.61 0.14 -8.48
CA HIS A 97 -16.76 -0.02 -9.64
C HIS A 97 -15.29 0.00 -9.22
N VAL A 98 -14.52 -0.92 -9.77
CA VAL A 98 -13.09 -1.08 -9.50
C VAL A 98 -12.28 -0.49 -10.64
N TYR A 99 -11.50 0.53 -10.36
CA TYR A 99 -10.58 1.19 -11.30
C TYR A 99 -9.18 0.63 -11.10
N VAL A 100 -8.52 0.24 -12.17
CA VAL A 100 -7.16 -0.32 -12.16
C VAL A 100 -6.30 0.41 -13.17
N SER A 101 -5.19 1.00 -12.74
CA SER A 101 -4.18 1.56 -13.63
C SER A 101 -3.22 0.48 -14.12
N ASP A 102 -2.77 0.62 -15.35
CA ASP A 102 -1.75 -0.25 -15.97
C ASP A 102 -0.56 0.59 -16.42
N GLU A 103 0.58 0.38 -15.76
CA GLU A 103 1.82 1.13 -15.99
C GLU A 103 2.42 0.87 -17.37
N TRP A 104 2.19 -0.32 -17.95
CA TRP A 104 2.73 -0.71 -19.24
C TRP A 104 1.89 -0.21 -20.41
N THR A 105 0.59 -0.46 -20.35
CA THR A 105 -0.34 -0.06 -21.42
C THR A 105 -0.75 1.41 -21.34
N ASN A 106 -0.40 2.09 -20.23
CA ASN A 106 -0.77 3.50 -19.97
C ASN A 106 -2.28 3.74 -20.03
N THR A 107 -3.04 2.86 -19.38
CA THR A 107 -4.50 2.89 -19.40
C THR A 107 -5.08 2.70 -18.01
N ILE A 108 -6.37 3.06 -17.87
CA ILE A 108 -7.20 2.76 -16.71
C ILE A 108 -8.32 1.82 -17.17
N SER A 109 -8.41 0.64 -16.58
CA SER A 109 -9.50 -0.31 -16.78
C SER A 109 -10.51 -0.22 -15.65
N VAL A 110 -11.80 -0.38 -15.95
CA VAL A 110 -12.88 -0.36 -14.97
C VAL A 110 -13.66 -1.66 -15.02
N PHE A 111 -13.92 -2.19 -13.84
CA PHE A 111 -14.65 -3.45 -13.63
C PHE A 111 -15.83 -3.20 -12.69
N ASP A 112 -16.83 -4.06 -12.73
CA ASP A 112 -17.81 -4.12 -11.65
C ASP A 112 -17.27 -4.91 -10.44
N SER A 113 -18.04 -4.95 -9.37
CA SER A 113 -17.65 -5.62 -8.12
C SER A 113 -17.44 -7.14 -8.21
N SER A 114 -17.85 -7.75 -9.31
CA SER A 114 -17.64 -9.18 -9.62
C SER A 114 -16.36 -9.42 -10.43
N GLY A 115 -15.70 -8.35 -10.91
CA GLY A 115 -14.53 -8.41 -11.78
C GLY A 115 -14.88 -8.46 -13.27
N LYS A 116 -16.14 -8.20 -13.65
CA LYS A 116 -16.53 -8.10 -15.07
C LYS A 116 -16.05 -6.76 -15.63
N PHE A 117 -15.34 -6.81 -16.75
CA PHE A 117 -14.87 -5.62 -17.47
C PHE A 117 -16.04 -4.75 -17.95
N LEU A 118 -15.92 -3.44 -17.73
CA LEU A 118 -16.92 -2.46 -18.14
C LEU A 118 -16.41 -1.53 -19.23
N ARG A 119 -15.22 -0.96 -19.07
CA ARG A 119 -14.61 0.01 -19.98
C ARG A 119 -13.12 0.22 -19.67
N LYS A 120 -12.42 0.85 -20.63
CA LYS A 120 -11.00 1.21 -20.55
C LYS A 120 -10.79 2.58 -21.21
N TRP A 121 -9.93 3.41 -20.62
CA TRP A 121 -9.52 4.68 -21.23
C TRP A 121 -8.03 4.97 -20.98
N GLY A 122 -7.52 5.99 -21.66
CA GLY A 122 -6.12 6.41 -21.60
C GLY A 122 -5.32 5.92 -22.79
N THR A 123 -4.33 6.70 -23.14
CA THR A 123 -3.35 6.41 -24.20
C THR A 123 -2.00 6.90 -23.77
N THR A 124 -0.92 6.36 -24.34
CA THR A 124 0.44 6.79 -24.05
C THR A 124 0.69 8.22 -24.54
N GLY A 125 1.20 9.07 -23.66
CA GLY A 125 1.60 10.43 -24.02
C GLY A 125 1.69 11.38 -22.83
N SER A 126 1.75 12.68 -23.12
CA SER A 126 1.84 13.76 -22.12
C SER A 126 0.74 14.81 -22.23
N GLY A 127 -0.16 14.67 -23.20
CA GLY A 127 -1.34 15.53 -23.37
C GLY A 127 -2.40 15.31 -22.28
N ASP A 128 -3.48 16.07 -22.33
CA ASP A 128 -4.60 15.90 -21.43
C ASP A 128 -5.36 14.61 -21.76
N GLY A 129 -5.52 13.72 -20.76
CA GLY A 129 -6.08 12.38 -20.94
C GLY A 129 -5.08 11.32 -21.42
N GLU A 130 -3.84 11.69 -21.71
CA GLU A 130 -2.75 10.78 -22.01
C GLU A 130 -1.94 10.48 -20.73
N PHE A 131 -1.34 9.30 -20.65
CA PHE A 131 -0.56 8.86 -19.50
C PHE A 131 0.84 8.39 -19.89
N LEU A 132 1.73 8.49 -18.92
CA LEU A 132 3.02 7.81 -18.91
C LEU A 132 3.21 7.15 -17.55
N ARG A 133 3.13 5.83 -17.51
CA ARG A 133 3.29 5.04 -16.27
C ARG A 133 2.31 5.48 -15.17
N PRO A 134 0.99 5.42 -15.40
CA PRO A 134 0.00 5.76 -14.38
C PRO A 134 0.14 4.80 -13.18
N ALA A 135 0.10 5.35 -11.98
CA ALA A 135 0.31 4.64 -10.73
C ALA A 135 -0.96 4.69 -9.85
N GLY A 136 -0.90 5.32 -8.68
CA GLY A 136 -2.00 5.38 -7.71
C GLY A 136 -3.27 6.02 -8.26
N LEU A 137 -4.40 5.61 -7.70
CA LEU A 137 -5.74 6.09 -8.01
C LEU A 137 -6.47 6.48 -6.74
N ALA A 138 -7.25 7.55 -6.78
CA ALA A 138 -8.20 7.90 -5.73
C ALA A 138 -9.53 8.34 -6.34
N VAL A 139 -10.64 8.10 -5.65
CA VAL A 139 -11.97 8.52 -6.09
C VAL A 139 -12.50 9.61 -5.17
N GLU A 140 -12.85 10.76 -5.75
CA GLU A 140 -13.46 11.86 -5.02
C GLU A 140 -14.92 11.56 -4.63
N LYS A 141 -15.46 12.27 -3.65
CA LYS A 141 -16.85 12.13 -3.21
C LYS A 141 -17.87 12.35 -4.32
N ASN A 142 -17.53 13.19 -5.32
CA ASN A 142 -18.38 13.46 -6.51
C ASN A 142 -18.27 12.35 -7.58
N GLY A 143 -17.42 11.34 -7.37
CA GLY A 143 -17.17 10.21 -8.26
C GLY A 143 -16.04 10.43 -9.27
N ASN A 144 -15.43 11.61 -9.33
CA ASN A 144 -14.26 11.81 -10.18
C ASN A 144 -13.10 10.93 -9.72
N VAL A 145 -12.24 10.56 -10.66
CA VAL A 145 -11.07 9.72 -10.44
C VAL A 145 -9.81 10.55 -10.60
N ILE A 146 -9.00 10.63 -9.55
CA ILE A 146 -7.67 11.22 -9.61
C ILE A 146 -6.68 10.12 -9.96
N VAL A 147 -5.86 10.37 -10.97
CA VAL A 147 -4.83 9.46 -11.46
C VAL A 147 -3.46 10.08 -11.24
N VAL A 148 -2.57 9.35 -10.57
CA VAL A 148 -1.15 9.70 -10.51
C VAL A 148 -0.51 9.32 -11.83
N ASP A 149 -0.22 10.30 -12.67
CA ASP A 149 0.47 10.16 -13.96
C ASP A 149 1.99 10.25 -13.71
N SER A 150 2.53 9.18 -13.13
CA SER A 150 3.85 9.13 -12.49
C SER A 150 4.99 9.53 -13.42
N GLY A 151 5.02 8.99 -14.65
CA GLY A 151 6.07 9.30 -15.61
C GLY A 151 6.01 10.74 -16.15
N ASN A 152 4.83 11.37 -16.08
CA ASN A 152 4.63 12.79 -16.42
C ASN A 152 4.74 13.72 -15.19
N ASN A 153 4.97 13.18 -13.99
CA ASN A 153 5.13 13.93 -12.74
C ASN A 153 3.96 14.88 -12.43
N ARG A 154 2.72 14.37 -12.59
CA ARG A 154 1.50 15.14 -12.40
C ARG A 154 0.36 14.28 -11.88
N LEU A 155 -0.69 14.94 -11.43
CA LEU A 155 -2.00 14.34 -11.19
C LEU A 155 -2.97 14.76 -12.29
N GLN A 156 -3.85 13.87 -12.72
CA GLN A 156 -4.95 14.19 -13.62
C GLN A 156 -6.27 13.74 -13.01
N VAL A 157 -7.32 14.54 -13.19
CA VAL A 157 -8.68 14.27 -12.71
C VAL A 157 -9.58 13.94 -13.90
N PHE A 158 -10.38 12.89 -13.75
CA PHE A 158 -11.30 12.40 -14.77
C PHE A 158 -12.70 12.21 -14.19
N THR A 159 -13.71 12.35 -15.04
CA THR A 159 -15.04 11.85 -14.70
C THR A 159 -15.06 10.32 -14.63
N PRO A 160 -16.09 9.69 -14.04
CA PRO A 160 -16.17 8.21 -13.98
C PRO A 160 -16.13 7.53 -15.34
N ASP A 161 -16.54 8.21 -16.41
CA ASP A 161 -16.50 7.70 -17.79
C ASP A 161 -15.18 8.03 -18.54
N GLY A 162 -14.17 8.55 -17.83
CA GLY A 162 -12.83 8.75 -18.36
C GLY A 162 -12.61 10.05 -19.14
N LYS A 163 -13.49 11.05 -19.00
CA LYS A 163 -13.27 12.38 -19.60
C LYS A 163 -12.37 13.21 -18.71
N PHE A 164 -11.35 13.81 -19.30
CA PHE A 164 -10.44 14.72 -18.61
C PHE A 164 -11.18 15.93 -18.03
N VAL A 165 -10.85 16.29 -16.79
CA VAL A 165 -11.43 17.42 -16.04
C VAL A 165 -10.37 18.46 -15.71
N ALA A 166 -9.27 18.03 -15.06
CA ALA A 166 -8.24 18.94 -14.56
C ALA A 166 -6.90 18.21 -14.41
N LYS A 167 -5.84 18.98 -14.20
CA LYS A 167 -4.52 18.46 -13.84
C LYS A 167 -3.78 19.41 -12.91
N CYS A 168 -2.88 18.89 -12.09
CA CYS A 168 -1.95 19.68 -11.30
C CYS A 168 -0.60 18.95 -11.17
N GLY A 169 0.45 19.70 -10.78
CA GLY A 169 1.80 19.19 -10.65
C GLY A 169 2.62 19.30 -11.94
N ARG A 170 3.93 19.21 -11.76
CA ARG A 170 4.96 19.18 -12.82
C ARG A 170 6.23 18.58 -12.24
N ALA A 171 7.17 18.22 -13.11
CA ALA A 171 8.48 17.71 -12.71
C ALA A 171 9.25 18.71 -11.85
N GLY A 172 9.83 18.25 -10.74
CA GLY A 172 10.66 19.05 -9.84
C GLY A 172 10.67 18.55 -8.40
N ASN A 173 11.24 19.37 -7.50
CA ASN A 173 11.34 19.08 -6.07
C ASN A 173 10.78 20.23 -5.19
N GLY A 174 10.26 21.29 -5.78
CA GLY A 174 9.57 22.37 -5.09
C GLY A 174 8.18 21.97 -4.59
N ASP A 175 7.49 22.88 -3.94
CA ASP A 175 6.13 22.70 -3.44
C ASP A 175 5.14 22.57 -4.62
N GLY A 176 4.35 21.48 -4.65
CA GLY A 176 3.47 21.15 -5.76
C GLY A 176 4.18 20.59 -7.01
N GLU A 177 5.48 20.37 -6.96
CA GLU A 177 6.25 19.67 -7.98
C GLU A 177 6.50 18.22 -7.55
N PHE A 178 6.62 17.30 -8.50
CA PHE A 178 6.77 15.86 -8.24
C PHE A 178 7.96 15.25 -8.97
N ASN A 179 8.46 14.14 -8.41
CA ASN A 179 9.44 13.30 -9.08
C ASN A 179 9.01 11.82 -8.95
N GLN A 180 8.38 11.32 -10.01
CA GLN A 180 7.79 9.99 -10.06
C GLN A 180 6.87 9.71 -8.84
N PRO A 181 5.78 10.48 -8.65
CA PRO A 181 4.82 10.24 -7.59
C PRO A 181 4.18 8.87 -7.77
N TRP A 182 3.76 8.21 -6.66
CA TRP A 182 3.27 6.83 -6.70
C TRP A 182 1.87 6.69 -6.09
N GLY A 183 1.77 6.56 -4.76
CA GLY A 183 0.50 6.39 -4.06
C GLY A 183 -0.23 7.71 -3.83
N ILE A 184 -1.53 7.63 -3.62
CA ILE A 184 -2.41 8.78 -3.41
C ILE A 184 -3.58 8.40 -2.51
N THR A 185 -3.95 9.29 -1.60
CA THR A 185 -5.18 9.18 -0.81
C THR A 185 -5.85 10.53 -0.62
N LEU A 186 -7.11 10.51 -0.17
CA LEU A 186 -7.89 11.69 0.16
C LEU A 186 -8.26 11.68 1.65
N ASP A 187 -8.15 12.84 2.31
CA ASP A 187 -8.75 12.99 3.62
C ASP A 187 -10.27 13.28 3.55
N LYS A 188 -10.93 13.36 4.71
CA LYS A 188 -12.37 13.65 4.81
C LYS A 188 -12.79 14.98 4.19
N ASP A 189 -11.87 15.93 4.08
CA ASP A 189 -12.11 17.27 3.53
C ASP A 189 -11.79 17.34 2.03
N GLY A 190 -11.33 16.23 1.44
CA GLY A 190 -10.95 16.10 0.04
C GLY A 190 -9.54 16.59 -0.27
N ASN A 191 -8.72 16.88 0.75
CA ASN A 191 -7.31 17.17 0.50
C ASN A 191 -6.60 15.92 -0.01
N VAL A 192 -5.67 16.13 -0.94
CA VAL A 192 -4.97 15.07 -1.67
C VAL A 192 -3.60 14.86 -1.04
N TYR A 193 -3.30 13.65 -0.61
CA TYR A 193 -1.96 13.27 -0.15
C TYR A 193 -1.30 12.41 -1.20
N VAL A 194 -0.04 12.72 -1.55
CA VAL A 194 0.69 12.07 -2.63
C VAL A 194 2.05 11.61 -2.12
N ALA A 195 2.37 10.35 -2.35
CA ALA A 195 3.71 9.81 -2.13
C ALA A 195 4.62 10.24 -3.30
N ASP A 196 5.47 11.22 -3.06
CA ASP A 196 6.41 11.80 -4.01
C ASP A 196 7.73 11.01 -3.97
N TRP A 197 7.70 9.82 -4.57
CA TRP A 197 8.60 8.69 -4.39
C TRP A 197 10.08 9.07 -4.46
N LYS A 198 10.53 9.70 -5.56
CA LYS A 198 11.95 10.07 -5.74
C LYS A 198 12.34 11.36 -5.03
N ASN A 199 11.39 12.10 -4.50
CA ASN A 199 11.65 13.25 -3.62
C ASN A 199 11.61 12.85 -2.14
N HIS A 200 11.39 11.57 -1.82
CA HIS A 200 11.42 11.01 -0.46
C HIS A 200 10.51 11.74 0.53
N ARG A 201 9.31 12.12 0.09
CA ARG A 201 8.36 12.90 0.87
C ARG A 201 6.91 12.55 0.55
N ILE A 202 6.02 12.97 1.43
CA ILE A 202 4.58 13.08 1.15
C ILE A 202 4.25 14.55 0.94
N GLN A 203 3.42 14.88 -0.03
CA GLN A 203 2.84 16.20 -0.19
C GLN A 203 1.33 16.16 0.05
N LYS A 204 0.82 17.13 0.81
CA LYS A 204 -0.61 17.41 0.95
C LYS A 204 -0.96 18.59 0.06
N LEU A 205 -2.01 18.43 -0.75
CA LEU A 205 -2.57 19.46 -1.61
C LEU A 205 -4.03 19.70 -1.25
N SER A 206 -4.56 20.90 -1.54
CA SER A 206 -6.00 21.16 -1.48
C SER A 206 -6.75 20.38 -2.58
N PRO A 207 -8.10 20.32 -2.53
CA PRO A 207 -8.89 19.71 -3.60
C PRO A 207 -8.64 20.35 -4.98
N GLU A 208 -8.23 21.63 -5.03
CA GLU A 208 -7.89 22.34 -6.26
C GLU A 208 -6.42 22.13 -6.70
N GLY A 209 -5.68 21.25 -6.01
CA GLY A 209 -4.28 20.94 -6.31
C GLY A 209 -3.25 21.95 -5.82
N LYS A 210 -3.61 22.85 -4.88
CA LYS A 210 -2.65 23.79 -4.28
C LYS A 210 -1.87 23.11 -3.15
N PHE A 211 -0.57 23.33 -3.10
CA PHE A 211 0.29 22.85 -2.01
C PHE A 211 -0.16 23.38 -0.65
N LEU A 212 -0.24 22.50 0.35
CA LEU A 212 -0.59 22.80 1.73
C LEU A 212 0.53 22.44 2.70
N MET A 213 1.13 21.26 2.57
CA MET A 213 2.11 20.73 3.50
C MET A 213 2.99 19.67 2.84
N LYS A 214 4.20 19.50 3.35
CA LYS A 214 5.06 18.35 3.04
C LYS A 214 5.52 17.65 4.30
N ILE A 215 5.69 16.35 4.24
CA ILE A 215 6.12 15.47 5.32
C ILE A 215 7.30 14.64 4.82
N GLY A 216 8.32 14.51 5.64
CA GLY A 216 9.47 13.67 5.35
C GLY A 216 10.63 14.40 4.72
N GLU A 217 11.81 13.89 5.03
CA GLU A 217 13.10 14.22 4.45
C GLU A 217 13.81 12.91 4.10
N TYR A 218 14.72 12.94 3.15
CA TYR A 218 15.48 11.73 2.82
C TYR A 218 16.25 11.17 4.01
N GLY A 219 16.14 9.87 4.21
CA GLY A 219 16.97 9.14 5.15
C GLY A 219 16.76 7.63 4.97
N ALA A 220 17.83 6.95 4.62
CA ALA A 220 17.85 5.50 4.46
C ALA A 220 18.37 4.82 5.73
N ILE A 221 17.91 3.59 5.98
CA ILE A 221 18.62 2.63 6.82
C ILE A 221 19.99 2.41 6.16
N GLU A 222 21.08 2.39 6.94
CA GLU A 222 22.38 2.03 6.40
C GLU A 222 22.32 0.57 5.91
N GLU A 223 22.29 0.42 4.58
CA GLU A 223 22.36 -0.89 3.94
C GLU A 223 23.79 -1.43 4.03
N PRO A 224 23.98 -2.74 4.29
CA PRO A 224 25.30 -3.35 4.14
C PRO A 224 25.76 -3.22 2.67
N GLU A 225 27.08 -3.10 2.45
CA GLU A 225 27.71 -2.90 1.13
C GLU A 225 27.29 -3.92 0.04
N ASP A 226 26.69 -5.04 0.46
CA ASP A 226 26.18 -6.11 -0.41
C ASP A 226 24.67 -6.01 -0.72
N ALA A 227 24.07 -4.83 -0.73
CA ALA A 227 22.63 -4.60 -0.91
C ALA A 227 22.02 -5.30 -2.15
N TYR A 228 22.80 -5.56 -3.19
CA TYR A 228 22.37 -6.34 -4.36
C TYR A 228 22.03 -7.81 -4.04
N ALA A 229 22.72 -8.43 -3.08
CA ALA A 229 22.43 -9.78 -2.62
C ALA A 229 21.15 -9.83 -1.78
N VAL A 230 20.73 -8.71 -1.23
CA VAL A 230 19.63 -8.55 -0.29
C VAL A 230 18.27 -8.57 -0.97
N THR A 231 18.16 -8.19 -2.23
CA THR A 231 16.90 -8.21 -3.00
C THR A 231 16.32 -9.63 -3.11
N TYR A 232 17.17 -10.66 -3.09
CA TYR A 232 16.75 -12.07 -3.08
C TYR A 232 16.75 -12.72 -1.69
N LEU A 233 17.31 -12.06 -0.68
CA LEU A 233 17.53 -12.61 0.65
C LEU A 233 16.72 -11.90 1.75
N GLY A 234 15.48 -11.51 1.47
CA GLY A 234 14.56 -10.79 2.36
C GLY A 234 14.67 -11.00 3.89
N PRO A 235 15.17 -12.16 4.41
CA PRO A 235 15.43 -12.34 5.83
C PRO A 235 16.61 -11.53 6.41
N TYR A 236 17.56 -11.12 5.57
CA TYR A 236 18.78 -10.44 6.04
C TYR A 236 18.60 -8.92 6.23
N ILE A 237 17.66 -8.30 5.52
CA ILE A 237 17.40 -6.86 5.61
C ILE A 237 16.80 -6.50 6.98
N ALA A 238 15.88 -7.32 7.48
CA ALA A 238 15.29 -7.10 8.81
C ALA A 238 16.36 -7.17 9.94
N ALA A 239 17.33 -8.07 9.80
CA ALA A 239 18.44 -8.19 10.77
C ALA A 239 19.45 -7.03 10.66
N ALA A 240 19.63 -6.45 9.49
CA ALA A 240 20.48 -5.27 9.30
C ALA A 240 19.83 -4.00 9.90
N SER A 241 18.50 -3.86 9.79
CA SER A 241 17.75 -2.71 10.36
C SER A 241 17.83 -2.66 11.90
N GLU A 242 17.92 -3.80 12.58
CA GLU A 242 18.12 -3.84 14.04
C GLU A 242 19.50 -3.35 14.47
N LYS A 243 20.54 -3.57 13.65
CA LYS A 243 21.91 -3.15 13.96
C LYS A 243 22.22 -1.71 13.61
N ALA A 244 21.58 -1.17 12.56
CA ALA A 244 21.84 0.18 12.04
C ALA A 244 21.09 1.30 12.77
N GLY A 245 20.14 0.96 13.66
CA GLY A 245 19.21 1.93 14.27
C GLY A 245 18.19 2.44 13.24
N ASN A 246 16.90 2.33 13.55
CA ASN A 246 15.86 2.90 12.72
C ASN A 246 16.04 4.42 12.60
N PRO A 247 16.12 5.00 11.40
CA PRO A 247 16.13 6.45 11.26
C PRO A 247 14.85 7.04 11.87
N SER A 248 14.90 8.29 12.33
CA SER A 248 13.70 8.98 12.82
C SER A 248 12.51 8.76 11.86
N PRO A 249 11.27 8.59 12.34
CA PRO A 249 10.09 8.50 11.48
C PRO A 249 9.95 9.66 10.48
N SER A 250 10.52 10.83 10.76
CA SER A 250 10.56 11.97 9.83
C SER A 250 11.44 11.74 8.59
N ARG A 251 12.29 10.71 8.59
CA ARG A 251 13.18 10.40 7.47
C ARG A 251 12.61 9.27 6.65
N LEU A 252 12.26 9.56 5.39
CA LEU A 252 11.65 8.63 4.45
C LEU A 252 12.64 8.20 3.36
N ASN A 253 12.47 6.98 2.88
CA ASN A 253 13.23 6.45 1.77
C ASN A 253 12.30 5.81 0.73
N HIS A 254 12.03 6.54 -0.36
CA HIS A 254 11.14 6.10 -1.41
C HIS A 254 9.73 5.70 -0.88
N PRO A 255 8.99 6.61 -0.24
CA PRO A 255 7.63 6.31 0.20
C PRO A 255 6.76 5.96 -0.99
N THR A 256 6.05 4.84 -0.91
CA THR A 256 5.22 4.32 -2.00
C THR A 256 3.75 4.65 -1.84
N ASP A 257 3.28 4.81 -0.60
CA ASP A 257 1.87 5.05 -0.37
C ASP A 257 1.62 5.82 0.93
N VAL A 258 0.40 6.37 1.06
CA VAL A 258 -0.03 7.15 2.21
C VAL A 258 -1.51 6.92 2.48
N ALA A 259 -1.87 6.81 3.75
CA ALA A 259 -3.26 6.78 4.21
C ALA A 259 -3.49 7.83 5.31
N VAL A 260 -4.72 8.24 5.50
CA VAL A 260 -5.12 9.19 6.55
C VAL A 260 -6.35 8.65 7.27
N ASP A 261 -6.29 8.59 8.60
CA ASP A 261 -7.41 8.12 9.38
C ASP A 261 -8.42 9.22 9.75
N THR A 262 -9.44 8.85 10.49
CA THR A 262 -10.52 9.77 10.90
C THR A 262 -10.08 10.85 11.89
N ASP A 263 -8.97 10.64 12.62
CA ASP A 263 -8.37 11.61 13.53
C ASP A 263 -7.42 12.57 12.80
N GLY A 264 -7.06 12.23 11.57
CA GLY A 264 -6.10 12.94 10.73
C GLY A 264 -4.67 12.43 10.91
N ASP A 265 -4.43 11.33 11.63
CA ASP A 265 -3.12 10.70 11.67
C ASP A 265 -2.78 10.13 10.29
N ILE A 266 -1.52 10.28 9.89
CA ILE A 266 -1.04 10.00 8.54
C ILE A 266 -0.09 8.80 8.59
N TYR A 267 -0.37 7.79 7.79
CA TYR A 267 0.40 6.54 7.68
C TYR A 267 1.14 6.52 6.36
N VAL A 268 2.44 6.30 6.38
CA VAL A 268 3.29 6.32 5.18
C VAL A 268 4.01 4.99 5.02
N ALA A 269 3.77 4.31 3.92
CA ALA A 269 4.54 3.14 3.53
C ALA A 269 5.96 3.56 3.10
N ASP A 270 6.90 3.52 4.04
CA ASP A 270 8.31 3.89 3.86
C ASP A 270 9.10 2.70 3.30
N TRP A 271 8.87 2.45 2.01
CA TRP A 271 9.27 1.25 1.27
C TRP A 271 10.74 0.91 1.45
N GLY A 272 11.64 1.87 1.20
CA GLY A 272 13.08 1.66 1.27
C GLY A 272 13.62 1.51 2.70
N ASN A 273 12.81 1.77 3.74
CA ASN A 273 13.15 1.58 5.14
C ASN A 273 12.35 0.44 5.79
N HIS A 274 11.59 -0.35 5.03
CA HIS A 274 10.86 -1.54 5.49
C HIS A 274 9.92 -1.29 6.67
N ARG A 275 9.23 -0.15 6.70
CA ARG A 275 8.35 0.25 7.81
C ARG A 275 7.15 1.06 7.33
N VAL A 276 6.19 1.27 8.22
CA VAL A 276 5.14 2.28 8.06
C VAL A 276 5.38 3.36 9.11
N CYS A 277 5.63 4.59 8.67
CA CYS A 277 5.78 5.74 9.55
C CYS A 277 4.41 6.35 9.87
N VAL A 278 4.20 6.75 11.11
CA VAL A 278 2.97 7.39 11.59
C VAL A 278 3.27 8.82 11.99
N PHE A 279 2.46 9.76 11.48
CA PHE A 279 2.54 11.18 11.76
C PHE A 279 1.19 11.68 12.26
N ASP A 280 1.19 12.76 13.00
CA ASP A 280 -0.05 13.48 13.33
C ASP A 280 -0.56 14.32 12.13
N SER A 281 -1.71 14.96 12.30
CA SER A 281 -2.35 15.79 11.27
C SER A 281 -1.53 17.02 10.84
N GLU A 282 -0.53 17.41 11.64
CA GLU A 282 0.40 18.52 11.36
C GLU A 282 1.71 18.03 10.70
N GLY A 283 1.83 16.69 10.50
CA GLY A 283 3.02 16.07 9.92
C GLY A 283 4.18 15.87 10.91
N LYS A 284 3.91 15.94 12.21
CA LYS A 284 4.90 15.62 13.24
C LYS A 284 4.99 14.10 13.39
N PRO A 285 6.21 13.52 13.41
CA PRO A 285 6.38 12.09 13.54
C PRO A 285 5.96 11.58 14.92
N ILE A 286 5.18 10.49 14.95
CA ILE A 286 4.71 9.80 16.15
C ILE A 286 5.54 8.54 16.40
N THR A 287 5.50 7.59 15.46
CA THR A 287 6.13 6.28 15.60
C THR A 287 6.35 5.61 14.24
N SER A 288 6.87 4.38 14.27
CA SER A 288 6.91 3.49 13.10
C SER A 288 6.43 2.10 13.48
N LEU A 289 5.61 1.51 12.62
CA LEU A 289 5.27 0.09 12.64
C LEU A 289 6.30 -0.65 11.78
N ILE A 290 6.85 -1.74 12.31
CA ILE A 290 7.97 -2.47 11.67
C ILE A 290 7.60 -3.88 11.23
N GLY A 291 6.35 -4.28 11.45
CA GLY A 291 5.84 -5.62 11.14
C GLY A 291 5.95 -6.59 12.32
N ASP A 292 4.84 -7.29 12.62
CA ASP A 292 4.70 -8.11 13.83
C ASP A 292 4.00 -9.45 13.57
N ALA A 293 3.99 -9.94 12.32
CA ALA A 293 3.26 -11.13 11.90
C ALA A 293 3.87 -12.44 12.45
N HIS A 294 3.86 -12.60 13.76
CA HIS A 294 4.40 -13.77 14.46
C HIS A 294 3.49 -15.02 14.34
N VAL A 295 2.25 -14.85 13.92
CA VAL A 295 1.31 -15.93 13.61
C VAL A 295 1.03 -15.94 12.11
N LEU A 296 0.95 -17.13 11.53
CA LEU A 296 0.59 -17.29 10.13
C LEU A 296 -0.89 -16.93 9.90
N SER A 297 -1.19 -16.42 8.71
CA SER A 297 -2.56 -16.35 8.22
C SER A 297 -3.16 -17.75 8.06
N LYS A 298 -4.48 -17.85 7.94
CA LYS A 298 -5.18 -19.10 7.61
C LYS A 298 -4.63 -19.76 6.35
N TRP A 299 -4.48 -18.98 5.27
CA TRP A 299 -3.96 -19.51 4.01
C TRP A 299 -2.49 -19.92 4.10
N GLY A 300 -1.68 -19.19 4.87
CA GLY A 300 -0.30 -19.54 5.17
C GLY A 300 -0.19 -20.85 5.96
N GLN A 301 -1.02 -21.02 6.98
CA GLN A 301 -1.07 -22.25 7.78
C GLN A 301 -1.48 -23.46 6.93
N GLN A 302 -2.54 -23.31 6.11
CA GLN A 302 -2.98 -24.37 5.19
C GLN A 302 -1.87 -24.83 4.23
N SER A 303 -1.03 -23.90 3.75
CA SER A 303 0.11 -24.25 2.88
C SER A 303 1.18 -25.07 3.60
N ILE A 304 1.47 -24.72 4.86
CA ILE A 304 2.44 -25.45 5.68
C ILE A 304 1.90 -26.84 6.04
N ASP A 305 0.63 -26.93 6.41
CA ASP A 305 -0.01 -28.21 6.78
C ASP A 305 -0.06 -29.18 5.59
N ALA A 306 -0.24 -28.65 4.38
CA ALA A 306 -0.23 -29.45 3.15
C ALA A 306 1.18 -29.89 2.72
N ASN A 307 2.25 -29.34 3.31
CA ASN A 307 3.63 -29.62 2.92
C ASN A 307 4.52 -29.92 4.14
N PRO A 308 4.70 -31.21 4.51
CA PRO A 308 5.52 -31.61 5.67
C PRO A 308 6.97 -31.11 5.64
N ASP A 309 7.55 -30.89 4.47
CA ASP A 309 8.92 -30.42 4.36
C ASP A 309 9.04 -28.93 4.68
N MET A 310 8.02 -28.12 4.35
CA MET A 310 7.93 -26.73 4.80
C MET A 310 7.85 -26.64 6.33
N MET A 311 7.07 -27.51 6.97
CA MET A 311 7.00 -27.60 8.42
C MET A 311 8.35 -27.96 9.04
N LYS A 312 9.09 -28.93 8.48
CA LYS A 312 10.44 -29.30 8.93
C LYS A 312 11.42 -28.15 8.75
N ALA A 313 11.38 -27.45 7.61
CA ALA A 313 12.23 -26.29 7.36
C ALA A 313 11.97 -25.18 8.38
N ARG A 314 10.70 -24.84 8.63
CA ARG A 314 10.30 -23.82 9.62
C ARG A 314 10.81 -24.12 11.02
N ARG A 315 10.79 -25.39 11.45
CA ARG A 315 11.30 -25.82 12.77
C ARG A 315 12.83 -25.74 12.91
N ARG A 316 13.56 -25.64 11.80
CA ARG A 316 15.04 -25.61 11.80
C ARG A 316 15.62 -24.20 11.86
N VAL A 317 14.80 -23.15 11.60
CA VAL A 317 15.30 -21.77 11.68
C VAL A 317 15.53 -21.38 13.15
N LYS A 318 16.60 -20.63 13.39
CA LYS A 318 16.98 -20.20 14.75
C LYS A 318 16.03 -19.16 15.31
N SER A 319 15.53 -18.26 14.45
CA SER A 319 14.55 -17.23 14.79
C SER A 319 13.61 -17.02 13.62
N LEU A 320 12.32 -16.87 13.90
CA LEU A 320 11.30 -16.48 12.92
C LEU A 320 11.07 -14.97 12.89
N GLU A 321 11.70 -14.22 13.78
CA GLU A 321 11.50 -12.78 13.92
C GLU A 321 11.74 -12.01 12.61
N PRO A 322 12.80 -12.26 11.81
CA PRO A 322 12.97 -11.61 10.53
C PRO A 322 11.79 -11.80 9.56
N GLN A 323 11.05 -12.92 9.72
CA GLN A 323 9.87 -13.18 8.90
C GLN A 323 8.63 -12.43 9.38
N TRP A 324 8.60 -11.92 10.60
CA TRP A 324 7.48 -11.13 11.14
C TRP A 324 7.50 -9.71 10.59
N ARG A 325 8.72 -9.17 10.38
CA ARG A 325 8.94 -7.78 9.96
C ARG A 325 8.45 -7.52 8.54
N PHE A 326 8.13 -6.28 8.26
CA PHE A 326 7.83 -5.86 6.88
C PHE A 326 9.03 -6.07 5.96
N CYS A 327 8.73 -6.39 4.72
CA CYS A 327 9.71 -6.46 3.66
C CYS A 327 9.17 -5.72 2.44
N PHE A 328 9.64 -4.50 2.23
CA PHE A 328 9.19 -3.60 1.19
C PHE A 328 7.65 -3.39 1.23
N PRO A 329 7.11 -2.75 2.29
CA PRO A 329 5.69 -2.43 2.32
C PRO A 329 5.36 -1.45 1.20
N THR A 330 4.41 -1.82 0.33
CA THR A 330 4.08 -1.05 -0.87
C THR A 330 2.84 -0.19 -0.72
N ALA A 331 1.90 -0.60 0.14
CA ALA A 331 0.67 0.13 0.37
C ALA A 331 0.26 0.11 1.84
N VAL A 332 -0.45 1.15 2.24
CA VAL A 332 -1.09 1.29 3.55
C VAL A 332 -2.46 1.91 3.37
N ASP A 333 -3.44 1.42 4.13
CA ASP A 333 -4.78 2.00 4.17
C ASP A 333 -5.35 1.94 5.58
N PHE A 334 -6.39 2.72 5.85
CA PHE A 334 -7.05 2.75 7.15
C PHE A 334 -8.54 2.44 7.00
N ASP A 335 -8.99 1.37 7.64
CA ASP A 335 -10.40 0.99 7.69
C ASP A 335 -11.10 1.67 8.88
N PRO A 336 -11.96 2.67 8.64
CA PRO A 336 -12.66 3.37 9.69
C PRO A 336 -13.77 2.55 10.34
N GLU A 337 -14.25 1.47 9.69
CA GLU A 337 -15.29 0.61 10.27
C GLU A 337 -14.71 -0.28 11.38
N SER A 338 -13.47 -0.68 11.26
CA SER A 338 -12.78 -1.57 12.20
C SER A 338 -11.65 -0.90 12.98
N ASP A 339 -11.43 0.41 12.82
CA ASP A 339 -10.28 1.15 13.37
C ASP A 339 -8.94 0.43 13.10
N SER A 340 -8.70 0.05 11.86
CA SER A 340 -7.55 -0.78 11.52
C SER A 340 -6.66 -0.15 10.47
N VAL A 341 -5.36 -0.14 10.74
CA VAL A 341 -4.31 0.10 9.75
C VAL A 341 -4.01 -1.22 9.05
N ILE A 342 -4.09 -1.23 7.74
CA ILE A 342 -3.82 -2.39 6.89
C ILE A 342 -2.57 -2.09 6.07
N VAL A 343 -1.59 -2.97 6.11
CA VAL A 343 -0.29 -2.78 5.44
C VAL A 343 -0.04 -3.92 4.46
N ALA A 344 0.22 -3.58 3.21
CA ALA A 344 0.64 -4.53 2.19
C ALA A 344 2.15 -4.81 2.30
N ASP A 345 2.48 -5.96 2.87
CA ASP A 345 3.84 -6.48 3.04
C ASP A 345 4.24 -7.28 1.78
N SER A 346 4.62 -6.54 0.71
CA SER A 346 4.68 -7.02 -0.66
C SER A 346 5.57 -8.24 -0.86
N GLN A 347 6.82 -8.19 -0.42
CA GLN A 347 7.78 -9.30 -0.57
C GLN A 347 7.44 -10.51 0.32
N ARG A 348 6.57 -10.33 1.31
CA ARG A 348 6.01 -11.41 2.14
C ARG A 348 4.69 -11.94 1.62
N ASN A 349 4.12 -11.32 0.57
CA ASN A 349 2.87 -11.70 -0.04
C ASN A 349 1.72 -11.82 0.98
N ARG A 350 1.58 -10.80 1.82
CA ARG A 350 0.58 -10.75 2.88
C ARG A 350 0.14 -9.32 3.18
N LEU A 351 -0.99 -9.21 3.86
CA LEU A 351 -1.41 -8.01 4.56
C LEU A 351 -1.15 -8.21 6.05
N GLN A 352 -0.75 -7.16 6.76
CA GLN A 352 -0.67 -7.12 8.22
C GLN A 352 -1.67 -6.09 8.75
N ILE A 353 -2.47 -6.47 9.73
CA ILE A 353 -3.55 -5.67 10.28
C ILE A 353 -3.21 -5.27 11.71
N TYR A 354 -3.28 -3.96 11.98
CA TYR A 354 -3.10 -3.35 13.29
C TYR A 354 -4.39 -2.65 13.71
N LYS A 355 -4.86 -2.89 14.93
CA LYS A 355 -5.97 -2.17 15.53
C LYS A 355 -5.47 -0.89 16.17
N LYS A 356 -6.05 0.26 15.80
CA LYS A 356 -5.86 1.51 16.52
C LYS A 356 -6.81 1.51 17.72
N VAL A 357 -6.25 1.45 18.94
CA VAL A 357 -7.04 1.41 20.18
C VAL A 357 -7.35 2.84 20.61
N ARG A 358 -8.64 3.21 20.65
CA ARG A 358 -9.08 4.59 20.91
C ARG A 358 -9.33 4.89 22.39
N ASP A 359 -9.65 3.87 23.18
CA ASP A 359 -10.02 3.98 24.59
C ASP A 359 -8.88 3.57 25.54
N TYR A 360 -7.65 3.61 25.03
CA TYR A 360 -6.48 3.35 25.85
C TYR A 360 -6.32 4.42 26.92
N SER A 361 -6.56 4.05 28.17
CA SER A 361 -6.14 4.85 29.31
C SER A 361 -4.73 4.43 29.70
N ASP A 362 -3.77 5.36 29.57
CA ASP A 362 -2.43 5.13 30.08
C ASP A 362 -2.50 4.85 31.59
N PHE A 363 -2.27 3.62 31.97
CA PHE A 363 -2.18 3.24 33.38
C PHE A 363 -0.87 3.86 33.89
N GLN A 364 -0.96 5.10 34.35
CA GLN A 364 0.08 5.63 35.22
C GLN A 364 0.01 4.80 36.54
N ALA A 365 0.66 3.65 36.50
CA ALA A 365 1.00 2.97 37.70
C ALA A 365 1.91 3.91 38.48
N ASN A 366 1.39 4.51 39.53
CA ASN A 366 2.21 5.08 40.59
C ASN A 366 2.98 3.91 41.21
N LEU A 367 4.08 3.52 40.58
CA LEU A 367 5.10 2.65 41.15
C LEU A 367 6.16 3.50 41.85
#